data_3f62b8dedb2fdebe1a68cfcd088a52d4
#
_entry.id   3f62b8dedb2fdebe1a68cfcd088a52d4
#
_cell.length_a   1.000
_cell.length_b   1.000
_cell.length_c   1.000
_cell.angle_alpha   90.00
_cell.angle_beta   90.00
_cell.angle_gamma   90.00
#
_symmetry.space_group_name_H-M   'P 1'
#
loop_
_entity.id
_entity.type
_entity.pdbx_description
1 polymer ?
#
loop_
_entity_poly.entity_id
_entity_poly.type
_entity_poly.pdbx_seq_one_letter_code
_entity_poly.pdbx_strand_id
1 'polypeptide(L)'
;MSLKDEKDREMIRETPPEALLELIAIHVRNIWRVDGLYFLGIEERFGTEAATEIDSACWKAMGGSEARKLREIIGVEEVDPESLLRLLRHTSWALDLWGKEWETSDGSLIFRVTDCGTQSTRIRKGLGVFPCRVVREGYLEAFARELDPEIEMTCRACPPGERPEGAWCEWEFKFPGR
;
A
#
# COMPACT_ATOMS: atom_id res chain seq x y z
N MET A 1 -18.34 3.01 -4.89
CA MET A 1 -18.54 4.34 -4.25
C MET A 1 -18.20 5.38 -5.30
N SER A 2 -19.10 6.29 -5.61
CA SER A 2 -18.84 7.35 -6.58
C SER A 2 -19.04 8.72 -5.91
N LEU A 3 -18.55 9.77 -6.55
CA LEU A 3 -18.88 11.14 -6.14
C LEU A 3 -20.39 11.30 -6.08
N LYS A 4 -20.91 11.85 -4.97
CA LYS A 4 -22.36 11.92 -4.68
C LYS A 4 -23.05 13.04 -5.46
N ASP A 5 -22.34 14.15 -5.68
CA ASP A 5 -22.86 15.31 -6.40
C ASP A 5 -22.64 15.16 -7.91
N GLU A 6 -23.69 15.38 -8.70
CA GLU A 6 -23.61 15.27 -10.17
C GLU A 6 -22.76 16.40 -10.77
N LYS A 7 -22.81 17.61 -10.21
CA LYS A 7 -21.98 18.72 -10.68
C LYS A 7 -20.50 18.46 -10.46
N ASP A 8 -20.14 17.81 -9.33
CA ASP A 8 -18.76 17.38 -9.09
C ASP A 8 -18.32 16.34 -10.12
N ARG A 9 -19.22 15.40 -10.47
CA ARG A 9 -18.94 14.40 -11.50
C ARG A 9 -18.74 15.03 -12.88
N GLU A 10 -19.56 15.98 -13.26
CA GLU A 10 -19.44 16.71 -14.52
C GLU A 10 -18.12 17.48 -14.56
N MET A 11 -17.81 18.26 -13.53
CA MET A 11 -16.56 19.00 -13.41
C MET A 11 -15.33 18.08 -13.55
N ILE A 12 -15.35 16.90 -12.89
CA ILE A 12 -14.25 15.94 -12.98
C ILE A 12 -14.14 15.32 -14.38
N ARG A 13 -15.26 15.02 -15.06
CA ARG A 13 -15.25 14.51 -16.44
C ARG A 13 -14.68 15.52 -17.45
N GLU A 14 -14.89 16.81 -17.20
CA GLU A 14 -14.34 17.90 -18.03
C GLU A 14 -12.88 18.20 -17.72
N THR A 15 -12.33 17.67 -16.62
CA THR A 15 -10.93 17.89 -16.25
C THR A 15 -10.02 17.15 -17.22
N PRO A 16 -9.01 17.81 -17.80
CA PRO A 16 -8.07 17.14 -18.69
C PRO A 16 -7.35 15.94 -18.03
N PRO A 17 -7.06 14.85 -18.77
CA PRO A 17 -6.42 13.65 -18.19
C PRO A 17 -5.13 13.94 -17.42
N GLU A 18 -4.28 14.82 -17.92
CA GLU A 18 -3.03 15.19 -17.24
C GLU A 18 -3.30 15.89 -15.89
N ALA A 19 -4.32 16.75 -15.83
CA ALA A 19 -4.72 17.38 -14.57
C ALA A 19 -5.34 16.37 -13.60
N LEU A 20 -6.05 15.35 -14.09
CA LEU A 20 -6.55 14.26 -13.25
C LEU A 20 -5.41 13.46 -12.62
N LEU A 21 -4.32 13.21 -13.34
CA LEU A 21 -3.13 12.55 -12.78
C LEU A 21 -2.52 13.37 -11.64
N GLU A 22 -2.41 14.69 -11.81
CA GLU A 22 -1.92 15.59 -10.75
C GLU A 22 -2.86 15.63 -9.54
N LEU A 23 -4.17 15.64 -9.76
CA LEU A 23 -5.16 15.57 -8.67
C LEU A 23 -5.06 14.25 -7.90
N ILE A 24 -4.92 13.13 -8.59
CA ILE A 24 -4.69 11.82 -7.95
C ILE A 24 -3.41 11.87 -7.11
N ALA A 25 -2.31 12.40 -7.67
CA ALA A 25 -1.04 12.52 -6.95
C ALA A 25 -1.16 13.40 -5.69
N ILE A 26 -1.93 14.50 -5.73
CA ILE A 26 -2.20 15.34 -4.55
C ILE A 26 -2.97 14.55 -3.49
N HIS A 27 -4.04 13.83 -3.87
CA HIS A 27 -4.85 13.07 -2.92
C HIS A 27 -4.06 11.91 -2.31
N VAL A 28 -3.26 11.20 -3.10
CA VAL A 28 -2.34 10.16 -2.63
C VAL A 28 -1.37 10.73 -1.60
N ARG A 29 -0.68 11.82 -1.90
CA ARG A 29 0.25 12.47 -0.96
C ARG A 29 -0.44 12.96 0.31
N ASN A 30 -1.68 13.45 0.22
CA ASN A 30 -2.43 13.93 1.37
C ASN A 30 -2.78 12.79 2.33
N ILE A 31 -3.16 11.60 1.83
CA ILE A 31 -3.37 10.41 2.67
C ILE A 31 -2.11 10.11 3.47
N TRP A 32 -0.95 10.01 2.82
CA TRP A 32 0.33 9.72 3.46
C TRP A 32 0.80 10.80 4.41
N ARG A 33 0.50 12.06 4.10
CA ARG A 33 0.82 13.19 5.00
C ARG A 33 -0.03 13.15 6.25
N VAL A 34 -1.33 12.91 6.12
CA VAL A 34 -2.24 12.81 7.27
C VAL A 34 -1.87 11.61 8.12
N ASP A 35 -1.68 10.44 7.53
CA ASP A 35 -1.24 9.21 8.19
C ASP A 35 0.03 9.43 9.01
N GLY A 36 1.09 9.95 8.38
CA GLY A 36 2.35 10.25 9.06
C GLY A 36 2.25 11.28 10.18
N LEU A 37 1.38 12.30 10.05
CA LEU A 37 1.16 13.29 11.10
C LEU A 37 0.40 12.68 12.30
N TYR A 38 -0.60 11.85 12.05
CA TYR A 38 -1.30 11.12 13.11
C TYR A 38 -0.36 10.15 13.82
N PHE A 39 0.39 9.36 13.06
CA PHE A 39 1.39 8.45 13.64
C PHE A 39 2.36 9.18 14.55
N LEU A 40 2.98 10.25 14.09
CA LEU A 40 3.93 11.06 14.90
C LEU A 40 3.27 11.67 16.14
N GLY A 41 2.03 12.14 16.01
CA GLY A 41 1.31 12.71 17.14
C GLY A 41 0.94 11.68 18.22
N ILE A 42 0.68 10.44 17.83
CA ILE A 42 0.45 9.33 18.77
C ILE A 42 1.79 8.87 19.35
N GLU A 43 2.81 8.71 18.52
CA GLU A 43 4.16 8.29 18.92
C GLU A 43 4.75 9.23 19.99
N GLU A 44 4.60 10.54 19.81
CA GLU A 44 5.06 11.55 20.78
C GLU A 44 4.38 11.42 22.15
N ARG A 45 3.09 11.06 22.18
CA ARG A 45 2.30 11.00 23.42
C ARG A 45 2.32 9.64 24.10
N PHE A 46 2.37 8.57 23.33
CA PHE A 46 2.12 7.21 23.80
C PHE A 46 3.22 6.22 23.42
N GLY A 47 4.24 6.66 22.68
CA GLY A 47 5.35 5.83 22.25
C GLY A 47 5.08 5.10 20.92
N THR A 48 6.16 4.57 20.34
CA THR A 48 6.18 3.94 19.02
C THR A 48 5.30 2.68 18.96
N GLU A 49 5.25 1.90 20.04
CA GLU A 49 4.46 0.66 20.11
C GLU A 49 2.95 0.95 19.94
N ALA A 50 2.41 1.89 20.73
CA ALA A 50 1.01 2.28 20.65
C ALA A 50 0.65 2.89 19.27
N ALA A 51 1.55 3.74 18.73
CA ALA A 51 1.36 4.30 17.40
C ALA A 51 1.31 3.21 16.32
N THR A 52 2.20 2.21 16.41
CA THR A 52 2.27 1.10 15.46
C THR A 52 1.05 0.20 15.54
N GLU A 53 0.56 -0.09 16.74
CA GLU A 53 -0.65 -0.90 16.95
C GLU A 53 -1.88 -0.25 16.31
N ILE A 54 -2.09 1.04 16.57
CA ILE A 54 -3.21 1.80 16.01
C ILE A 54 -3.12 1.87 14.49
N ASP A 55 -1.96 2.21 13.96
CA ASP A 55 -1.70 2.31 12.54
C ASP A 55 -1.92 0.96 11.82
N SER A 56 -1.39 -0.12 12.37
CA SER A 56 -1.59 -1.48 11.87
C SER A 56 -3.07 -1.87 11.81
N ALA A 57 -3.84 -1.55 12.84
CA ALA A 57 -5.28 -1.82 12.88
C ALA A 57 -6.03 -1.06 11.77
N CYS A 58 -5.69 0.21 11.54
CA CYS A 58 -6.29 1.05 10.50
C CYS A 58 -5.99 0.51 9.10
N TRP A 59 -4.72 0.23 8.80
CA TRP A 59 -4.30 -0.25 7.49
C TRP A 59 -4.83 -1.67 7.20
N LYS A 60 -4.86 -2.55 8.19
CA LYS A 60 -5.48 -3.88 8.06
C LYS A 60 -6.97 -3.80 7.72
N ALA A 61 -7.71 -2.93 8.42
CA ALA A 61 -9.14 -2.72 8.14
C ALA A 61 -9.39 -2.16 6.73
N MET A 62 -8.46 -1.34 6.20
CA MET A 62 -8.57 -0.77 4.87
C MET A 62 -8.26 -1.78 3.76
N GLY A 63 -7.30 -2.69 3.97
CA GLY A 63 -6.76 -3.59 2.94
C GLY A 63 -7.83 -4.36 2.17
N GLY A 64 -8.72 -5.07 2.86
CA GLY A 64 -9.78 -5.84 2.20
C GLY A 64 -10.80 -4.96 1.48
N SER A 65 -11.18 -3.81 2.05
CA SER A 65 -12.16 -2.92 1.41
C SER A 65 -11.59 -2.25 0.15
N GLU A 66 -10.31 -1.92 0.15
CA GLU A 66 -9.61 -1.36 -1.01
C GLU A 66 -9.46 -2.41 -2.12
N ALA A 67 -9.06 -3.64 -1.77
CA ALA A 67 -8.96 -4.76 -2.71
C ALA A 67 -10.25 -5.00 -3.49
N ARG A 68 -11.39 -5.08 -2.77
CA ARG A 68 -12.71 -5.28 -3.37
C ARG A 68 -13.07 -4.15 -4.32
N LYS A 69 -12.83 -2.90 -3.92
CA LYS A 69 -13.15 -1.74 -4.75
C LYS A 69 -12.26 -1.62 -5.97
N LEU A 70 -10.98 -1.87 -5.84
CA LEU A 70 -10.07 -1.88 -6.98
C LEU A 70 -10.42 -3.01 -7.95
N ARG A 71 -10.77 -4.21 -7.46
CA ARG A 71 -11.24 -5.31 -8.31
C ARG A 71 -12.45 -4.93 -9.15
N GLU A 72 -13.47 -4.28 -8.53
CA GLU A 72 -14.65 -3.79 -9.24
C GLU A 72 -14.29 -2.75 -10.32
N ILE A 73 -13.48 -1.75 -9.97
CA ILE A 73 -13.15 -0.62 -10.85
C ILE A 73 -12.28 -1.06 -12.02
N ILE A 74 -11.29 -1.92 -11.75
CA ILE A 74 -10.32 -2.40 -12.74
C ILE A 74 -10.91 -3.55 -13.61
N GLY A 75 -12.00 -4.19 -13.15
CA GLY A 75 -12.66 -5.26 -13.86
C GLY A 75 -11.86 -6.56 -13.86
N VAL A 76 -11.31 -6.95 -12.69
CA VAL A 76 -10.58 -8.21 -12.53
C VAL A 76 -11.56 -9.33 -12.18
N GLU A 77 -11.74 -10.29 -13.07
CA GLU A 77 -12.62 -11.45 -12.86
C GLU A 77 -11.87 -12.58 -12.15
N GLU A 78 -10.71 -12.97 -12.67
CA GLU A 78 -9.83 -13.99 -12.09
C GLU A 78 -8.57 -13.35 -11.53
N VAL A 79 -8.13 -13.84 -10.36
CA VAL A 79 -6.96 -13.30 -9.66
C VAL A 79 -5.78 -14.24 -9.88
N ASP A 80 -4.79 -13.76 -10.60
CA ASP A 80 -3.49 -14.37 -10.87
C ASP A 80 -2.36 -13.39 -10.51
N PRO A 81 -1.07 -13.76 -10.63
CA PRO A 81 0.03 -12.86 -10.30
C PRO A 81 -0.01 -11.53 -11.05
N GLU A 82 -0.36 -11.52 -12.33
CA GLU A 82 -0.40 -10.30 -13.15
C GLU A 82 -1.58 -9.38 -12.77
N SER A 83 -2.74 -9.93 -12.53
CA SER A 83 -3.91 -9.17 -12.09
C SER A 83 -3.73 -8.65 -10.67
N LEU A 84 -3.12 -9.42 -9.76
CA LEU A 84 -2.73 -8.95 -8.43
C LEU A 84 -1.74 -7.79 -8.52
N LEU A 85 -0.69 -7.89 -9.35
CA LEU A 85 0.24 -6.82 -9.62
C LEU A 85 -0.50 -5.56 -10.09
N ARG A 86 -1.43 -5.71 -11.06
CA ARG A 86 -2.22 -4.60 -11.58
C ARG A 86 -3.05 -3.92 -10.49
N LEU A 87 -3.69 -4.69 -9.59
CA LEU A 87 -4.47 -4.16 -8.48
C LEU A 87 -3.58 -3.44 -7.46
N LEU A 88 -2.47 -4.06 -7.03
CA LEU A 88 -1.54 -3.46 -6.06
C LEU A 88 -0.94 -2.14 -6.57
N ARG A 89 -0.66 -2.02 -7.86
CA ARG A 89 -0.14 -0.80 -8.48
C ARG A 89 -1.13 0.38 -8.43
N HIS A 90 -2.42 0.13 -8.26
CA HIS A 90 -3.45 1.16 -8.12
C HIS A 90 -3.69 1.60 -6.68
N THR A 91 -3.03 0.98 -5.71
CA THR A 91 -3.16 1.39 -4.31
C THR A 91 -2.46 2.72 -4.04
N SER A 92 -2.97 3.46 -3.07
CA SER A 92 -2.40 4.76 -2.71
C SER A 92 -0.92 4.67 -2.29
N TRP A 93 -0.55 3.60 -1.57
CA TRP A 93 0.83 3.41 -1.14
C TRP A 93 1.76 3.07 -2.30
N ALA A 94 1.32 2.26 -3.26
CA ALA A 94 2.15 1.93 -4.42
C ALA A 94 2.36 3.16 -5.32
N LEU A 95 1.38 4.04 -5.44
CA LEU A 95 1.49 5.28 -6.20
C LEU A 95 2.45 6.30 -5.55
N ASP A 96 2.57 6.31 -4.22
CA ASP A 96 3.47 7.23 -3.50
C ASP A 96 4.91 6.72 -3.36
N LEU A 97 5.17 5.44 -3.58
CA LEU A 97 6.52 4.87 -3.48
C LEU A 97 7.46 5.43 -4.55
N TRP A 98 8.62 5.89 -4.13
CA TRP A 98 9.65 6.47 -5.00
C TRP A 98 10.39 5.42 -5.81
N GLY A 99 10.78 4.31 -5.16
CA GLY A 99 11.42 3.17 -5.81
C GLY A 99 10.73 1.86 -5.48
N LYS A 100 10.36 1.10 -6.51
CA LYS A 100 9.68 -0.18 -6.37
C LYS A 100 9.97 -1.09 -7.55
N GLU A 101 10.08 -2.37 -7.27
CA GLU A 101 10.28 -3.42 -8.27
C GLU A 101 9.23 -4.50 -8.09
N TRP A 102 8.83 -5.09 -9.21
CA TRP A 102 7.84 -6.14 -9.29
C TRP A 102 8.36 -7.24 -10.19
N GLU A 103 8.22 -8.46 -9.75
CA GLU A 103 8.62 -9.64 -10.50
C GLU A 103 7.48 -10.66 -10.44
N THR A 104 6.94 -11.03 -11.59
CA THR A 104 5.92 -12.07 -11.73
C THR A 104 6.54 -13.31 -12.35
N SER A 105 6.08 -14.45 -11.91
CA SER A 105 6.38 -15.76 -12.48
C SER A 105 5.15 -16.64 -12.42
N ASP A 106 5.22 -17.86 -13.00
CA ASP A 106 4.15 -18.83 -12.89
C ASP A 106 3.86 -19.12 -11.41
N GLY A 107 2.68 -18.68 -10.95
CA GLY A 107 2.19 -18.89 -9.59
C GLY A 107 2.81 -17.99 -8.51
N SER A 108 3.57 -16.94 -8.84
CA SER A 108 4.05 -16.01 -7.80
C SER A 108 4.23 -14.56 -8.27
N LEU A 109 4.12 -13.64 -7.31
CA LEU A 109 4.45 -12.23 -7.44
C LEU A 109 5.39 -11.83 -6.32
N ILE A 110 6.51 -11.21 -6.65
CA ILE A 110 7.44 -10.59 -5.70
C ILE A 110 7.37 -9.08 -5.84
N PHE A 111 7.32 -8.40 -4.71
CA PHE A 111 7.31 -6.96 -4.62
C PHE A 111 8.44 -6.47 -3.71
N ARG A 112 9.24 -5.50 -4.21
CA ARG A 112 10.34 -4.86 -3.47
C ARG A 112 10.16 -3.36 -3.41
N VAL A 113 10.50 -2.76 -2.28
CA VAL A 113 10.63 -1.30 -2.15
C VAL A 113 12.12 -0.96 -2.11
N THR A 114 12.60 -0.32 -3.16
CA THR A 114 14.02 0.05 -3.31
C THR A 114 14.31 1.44 -2.75
N ASP A 115 13.33 2.36 -2.83
CA ASP A 115 13.41 3.68 -2.19
C ASP A 115 12.12 3.98 -1.41
N CYS A 116 12.25 4.17 -0.08
CA CYS A 116 11.14 4.36 0.83
C CYS A 116 11.20 5.74 1.48
N GLY A 117 10.30 6.64 1.05
CA GLY A 117 10.21 8.00 1.57
C GLY A 117 9.93 8.06 3.08
N THR A 118 9.12 7.14 3.62
CA THR A 118 8.81 7.03 5.05
C THR A 118 10.08 6.73 5.85
N GLN A 119 10.82 5.68 5.47
CA GLN A 119 12.05 5.28 6.16
C GLN A 119 13.13 6.37 6.07
N SER A 120 13.37 6.89 4.87
CA SER A 120 14.35 7.93 4.62
C SER A 120 14.04 9.22 5.40
N THR A 121 12.75 9.59 5.50
CA THR A 121 12.31 10.76 6.24
C THR A 121 12.47 10.58 7.75
N ARG A 122 12.12 9.43 8.30
CA ARG A 122 12.28 9.15 9.73
C ARG A 122 13.75 9.16 10.14
N ILE A 123 14.62 8.49 9.37
CA ILE A 123 16.06 8.48 9.64
C ILE A 123 16.62 9.89 9.61
N ARG A 124 16.30 10.68 8.59
CA ARG A 124 16.75 12.09 8.49
C ARG A 124 16.31 12.95 9.67
N LYS A 125 15.15 12.64 10.27
CA LYS A 125 14.62 13.32 11.45
C LYS A 125 15.13 12.74 12.79
N GLY A 126 15.98 11.71 12.78
CA GLY A 126 16.47 11.07 13.99
C GLY A 126 15.43 10.21 14.73
N LEU A 127 14.33 9.85 14.10
CA LEU A 127 13.23 9.06 14.69
C LEU A 127 13.46 7.54 14.63
N GLY A 128 14.60 7.11 14.06
CA GLY A 128 14.87 5.70 13.84
C GLY A 128 14.02 5.08 12.71
N VAL A 129 14.12 3.77 12.59
CA VAL A 129 13.43 3.00 11.54
C VAL A 129 11.94 2.85 11.90
N PHE A 130 11.06 3.07 10.92
CA PHE A 130 9.63 2.79 11.08
C PHE A 130 9.39 1.27 11.18
N PRO A 131 8.61 0.79 12.15
CA PRO A 131 8.32 -0.63 12.34
C PRO A 131 7.31 -1.13 11.30
N CYS A 132 7.66 -1.03 10.03
CA CYS A 132 6.78 -1.19 8.88
C CYS A 132 6.20 -2.60 8.76
N ARG A 133 6.92 -3.64 9.22
CA ARG A 133 6.50 -5.04 9.04
C ARG A 133 5.08 -5.26 9.55
N VAL A 134 4.81 -4.93 10.79
CA VAL A 134 3.51 -5.18 11.43
C VAL A 134 2.37 -4.47 10.70
N VAL A 135 2.61 -3.23 10.27
CA VAL A 135 1.61 -2.42 9.56
C VAL A 135 1.36 -2.97 8.15
N ARG A 136 2.42 -3.21 7.39
CA ARG A 136 2.32 -3.60 6.00
C ARG A 136 1.85 -5.04 5.81
N GLU A 137 2.31 -5.96 6.68
CA GLU A 137 1.93 -7.39 6.65
C GLU A 137 0.42 -7.54 6.82
N GLY A 138 -0.17 -6.89 7.83
CA GLY A 138 -1.62 -6.94 8.06
C GLY A 138 -2.46 -6.40 6.91
N TYR A 139 -2.01 -5.31 6.29
CA TYR A 139 -2.66 -4.73 5.12
C TYR A 139 -2.59 -5.66 3.89
N LEU A 140 -1.38 -6.14 3.54
CA LEU A 140 -1.18 -7.00 2.36
C LEU A 140 -1.88 -8.34 2.49
N GLU A 141 -1.87 -8.93 3.70
CA GLU A 141 -2.61 -10.15 3.99
C GLU A 141 -4.12 -9.95 3.82
N ALA A 142 -4.68 -8.87 4.38
CA ALA A 142 -6.10 -8.56 4.24
C ALA A 142 -6.49 -8.28 2.79
N PHE A 143 -5.61 -7.59 2.04
CA PHE A 143 -5.79 -7.31 0.61
C PHE A 143 -5.82 -8.61 -0.22
N ALA A 144 -4.83 -9.47 -0.05
CA ALA A 144 -4.72 -10.72 -0.79
C ALA A 144 -5.89 -11.67 -0.49
N ARG A 145 -6.23 -11.87 0.78
CA ARG A 145 -7.34 -12.75 1.20
C ARG A 145 -8.71 -12.31 0.72
N GLU A 146 -8.94 -11.01 0.57
CA GLU A 146 -10.21 -10.50 0.01
C GLU A 146 -10.35 -10.85 -1.46
N LEU A 147 -9.24 -10.91 -2.20
CA LEU A 147 -9.22 -11.25 -3.62
C LEU A 147 -9.34 -12.75 -3.85
N ASP A 148 -8.54 -13.53 -3.13
CA ASP A 148 -8.53 -14.98 -3.15
C ASP A 148 -7.93 -15.50 -1.81
N PRO A 149 -8.70 -16.23 -0.99
CA PRO A 149 -8.24 -16.74 0.30
C PRO A 149 -7.11 -17.78 0.20
N GLU A 150 -6.85 -18.34 -0.99
CA GLU A 150 -5.78 -19.29 -1.24
C GLU A 150 -4.42 -18.61 -1.51
N ILE A 151 -4.38 -17.29 -1.71
CA ILE A 151 -3.12 -16.56 -1.89
C ILE A 151 -2.35 -16.57 -0.57
N GLU A 152 -1.14 -17.11 -0.61
CA GLU A 152 -0.19 -17.11 0.50
C GLU A 152 0.74 -15.88 0.40
N MET A 153 0.57 -14.91 1.31
CA MET A 153 1.44 -13.75 1.41
C MET A 153 2.52 -13.97 2.48
N THR A 154 3.78 -13.71 2.13
CA THR A 154 4.93 -13.85 3.02
C THR A 154 5.79 -12.57 3.01
N CYS A 155 6.12 -12.07 4.20
CA CYS A 155 7.15 -11.06 4.37
C CYS A 155 8.53 -11.71 4.30
N ARG A 156 9.24 -11.56 3.21
CA ARG A 156 10.62 -12.07 3.06
C ARG A 156 11.63 -11.25 3.84
N ALA A 157 11.47 -9.92 3.81
CA ALA A 157 12.32 -8.99 4.57
C ALA A 157 11.59 -7.66 4.76
N CYS A 158 11.62 -7.07 5.97
CA CYS A 158 11.03 -5.77 6.24
C CYS A 158 11.54 -5.20 7.58
N PRO A 159 11.77 -3.88 7.71
CA PRO A 159 12.07 -3.24 8.98
C PRO A 159 11.00 -3.50 10.07
N PRO A 160 11.41 -3.66 11.34
CA PRO A 160 12.74 -3.48 11.91
C PRO A 160 13.71 -4.66 11.75
N GLY A 161 13.31 -5.75 11.07
CA GLY A 161 14.17 -6.89 10.77
C GLY A 161 15.23 -6.60 9.71
N GLU A 162 15.88 -7.65 9.25
CA GLU A 162 16.88 -7.57 8.19
C GLU A 162 16.27 -7.03 6.90
N ARG A 163 17.09 -6.29 6.16
CA ARG A 163 16.72 -5.73 4.86
C ARG A 163 17.38 -6.53 3.74
N PRO A 164 16.73 -6.72 2.58
CA PRO A 164 17.38 -7.28 1.42
C PRO A 164 18.42 -6.30 0.88
N GLU A 165 19.42 -6.82 0.16
CA GLU A 165 20.41 -5.99 -0.51
C GLU A 165 19.72 -5.07 -1.52
N GLY A 166 20.03 -3.78 -1.48
CA GLY A 166 19.46 -2.78 -2.39
C GLY A 166 17.99 -2.41 -2.18
N ALA A 167 17.32 -2.94 -1.15
CA ALA A 167 15.92 -2.61 -0.88
C ALA A 167 15.61 -2.39 0.61
N TRP A 168 14.44 -1.82 0.88
CA TRP A 168 13.90 -1.63 2.23
C TRP A 168 13.08 -2.83 2.70
N CYS A 169 12.28 -3.42 1.81
CA CYS A 169 11.46 -4.60 2.12
C CYS A 169 11.18 -5.42 0.87
N GLU A 170 10.86 -6.69 1.11
CA GLU A 170 10.48 -7.66 0.08
C GLU A 170 9.30 -8.50 0.58
N TRP A 171 8.32 -8.69 -0.31
CA TRP A 171 7.09 -9.42 -0.06
C TRP A 171 6.83 -10.38 -1.21
N GLU A 172 6.34 -11.57 -0.88
CA GLU A 172 5.98 -12.59 -1.85
C GLU A 172 4.52 -12.99 -1.71
N PHE A 173 3.86 -13.15 -2.86
CA PHE A 173 2.53 -13.72 -2.96
C PHE A 173 2.62 -14.98 -3.81
N LYS A 174 2.20 -16.12 -3.26
CA LYS A 174 2.13 -17.40 -3.96
C LYS A 174 0.69 -17.76 -4.24
N PHE A 175 0.49 -18.40 -5.37
CA PHE A 175 -0.80 -18.88 -5.86
C PHE A 175 -0.76 -20.41 -5.91
N PRO A 176 -1.09 -21.12 -4.82
CA PRO A 176 -1.07 -22.56 -4.78
C PRO A 176 -2.01 -23.17 -5.82
N GLY A 177 -1.51 -24.11 -6.60
CA GLY A 177 -2.33 -24.83 -7.60
C GLY A 177 -2.47 -24.15 -8.96
N ARG A 178 -1.72 -23.09 -9.21
CA ARG A 178 -1.65 -22.45 -10.54
C ARG A 178 -0.25 -22.56 -11.12
#